data_a6fd50b611b2aaa50e911fb676ea2a59
#
_entry.id   a6fd50b611b2aaa50e911fb676ea2a59
#
_cell.length_a   1.000
_cell.length_b   1.000
_cell.length_c   1.000
_cell.angle_alpha   90.00
_cell.angle_beta   90.00
_cell.angle_gamma   90.00
#
_symmetry.space_group_name_H-M   'P 1'
#
loop_
_entity.id
_entity.type
_entity.pdbx_description
1 polymer ?
#
loop_
_entity_poly.entity_id
_entity_poly.type
_entity_poly.pdbx_seq_one_letter_code
_entity_poly.pdbx_strand_id
1 'polypeptide(L)'
;MQNTILIHAPGRRQGRGALVLAYTALFALLMGIWAAIFALNGQSFIQYGDTLKQHYPFLVYYGRWLRQAARCVLTGAAVPTWDFSIGYGADIITTLSYYGLGDPLDLLAAFVPGRWTEQLLEGLIVLRLYLAGLAFMAFSRRHGNSHFGTLLGALAYVFSAWPIQAGLIEPVFLVPMYCFPLMLLGADDLFEGRSPVLYIAAIALTALSNFLFFYMAAVLLVLYAIAVYSKRYGAKNLRTLPPLLAKFIGFALVGIAISAVTLLPTAQELFGSARFGLTRETAPCLLYTSPSPRDLS
;
A
#
# COMPACT_ATOMS: atom_id res chain seq x y z
N MET A 1 30.31 -0.59 31.53
CA MET A 1 29.13 -1.39 31.89
C MET A 1 28.35 -1.66 30.64
N GLN A 2 28.52 -2.85 30.06
CA GLN A 2 27.81 -3.32 28.90
C GLN A 2 26.42 -3.75 29.35
N ASN A 3 25.39 -2.93 29.10
CA ASN A 3 24.01 -3.39 29.17
C ASN A 3 23.72 -4.21 27.92
N THR A 4 24.04 -5.49 27.99
CA THR A 4 23.56 -6.49 27.04
C THR A 4 22.05 -6.56 27.19
N ILE A 5 21.33 -5.86 26.30
CA ILE A 5 19.89 -6.05 26.17
C ILE A 5 19.74 -7.47 25.59
N LEU A 6 19.40 -8.40 26.47
CA LEU A 6 19.01 -9.77 26.12
C LEU A 6 17.83 -9.70 25.14
N ILE A 7 18.13 -9.73 23.84
CA ILE A 7 17.14 -10.12 22.84
C ILE A 7 16.91 -11.60 23.09
N HIS A 8 15.80 -11.91 23.75
CA HIS A 8 15.40 -13.26 24.07
C HIS A 8 15.47 -14.11 22.81
N ALA A 9 16.20 -15.21 22.90
CA ALA A 9 16.25 -16.26 21.90
C ALA A 9 14.84 -16.69 21.47
N PRO A 10 14.66 -17.08 20.20
CA PRO A 10 13.36 -17.46 19.68
C PRO A 10 12.81 -18.66 20.44
N GLY A 11 11.87 -18.41 21.33
CA GLY A 11 11.11 -19.47 21.98
C GLY A 11 10.40 -20.31 20.93
N ARG A 12 10.66 -21.60 20.96
CA ARG A 12 10.04 -22.74 20.29
C ARG A 12 9.16 -22.44 19.07
N ARG A 13 9.56 -22.98 17.92
CA ARG A 13 8.80 -23.01 16.65
C ARG A 13 7.37 -23.54 16.80
N GLN A 14 7.08 -24.34 17.82
CA GLN A 14 5.75 -24.93 18.09
C GLN A 14 4.64 -23.93 18.43
N GLY A 15 4.97 -22.71 18.87
CA GLY A 15 3.94 -21.71 19.19
C GLY A 15 3.49 -20.82 18.01
N ARG A 16 4.25 -20.76 16.90
CA ARG A 16 3.94 -19.86 15.78
C ARG A 16 2.74 -20.31 14.97
N GLY A 17 2.65 -21.60 14.65
CA GLY A 17 1.51 -22.15 13.91
C GLY A 17 0.19 -21.99 14.67
N ALA A 18 0.20 -22.30 15.97
CA ALA A 18 -0.99 -22.14 16.83
C ALA A 18 -1.46 -20.68 16.91
N LEU A 19 -0.53 -19.72 16.96
CA LEU A 19 -0.86 -18.30 16.98
C LEU A 19 -1.51 -17.85 15.67
N VAL A 20 -0.95 -18.27 14.52
CA VAL A 20 -1.54 -17.95 13.20
C VAL A 20 -2.90 -18.61 13.05
N LEU A 21 -3.08 -19.86 13.49
CA LEU A 21 -4.39 -20.55 13.47
C LEU A 21 -5.41 -19.83 14.35
N ALA A 22 -5.03 -19.43 15.57
CA ALA A 22 -5.91 -18.67 16.46
C ALA A 22 -6.31 -17.31 15.85
N TYR A 23 -5.35 -16.60 15.25
CA TYR A 23 -5.65 -15.36 14.51
C TYR A 23 -6.60 -15.61 13.35
N THR A 24 -6.34 -16.60 12.51
CA THR A 24 -7.19 -16.93 11.35
C THR A 24 -8.61 -17.27 11.78
N ALA A 25 -8.77 -18.08 12.83
CA ALA A 25 -10.08 -18.46 13.33
C ALA A 25 -10.87 -17.26 13.88
N LEU A 26 -10.23 -16.40 14.68
CA LEU A 26 -10.87 -15.21 15.24
C LEU A 26 -11.13 -14.15 14.17
N PHE A 27 -10.20 -13.96 13.23
CA PHE A 27 -10.38 -13.08 12.07
C PHE A 27 -11.59 -13.54 11.23
N ALA A 28 -11.65 -14.83 10.90
CA ALA A 28 -12.75 -15.38 10.11
C ALA A 28 -14.09 -15.24 10.83
N LEU A 29 -14.11 -15.46 12.16
CA LEU A 29 -15.33 -15.28 12.98
C LEU A 29 -15.80 -13.82 12.96
N LEU A 30 -14.90 -12.87 13.27
CA LEU A 30 -15.26 -11.45 13.33
C LEU A 30 -15.61 -10.89 11.96
N MET A 31 -14.87 -11.27 10.92
CA MET A 31 -15.16 -10.89 9.55
C MET A 31 -16.49 -11.51 9.05
N GLY A 32 -16.76 -12.77 9.43
CA GLY A 32 -18.02 -13.43 9.12
C GLY A 32 -19.23 -12.75 9.79
N ILE A 33 -19.09 -12.33 11.06
CA ILE A 33 -20.13 -11.53 11.75
C ILE A 33 -20.35 -10.20 11.00
N TRP A 34 -19.27 -9.52 10.64
CA TRP A 34 -19.34 -8.24 9.92
C TRP A 34 -20.00 -8.41 8.56
N ALA A 35 -19.58 -9.40 7.77
CA ALA A 35 -20.21 -9.73 6.49
C ALA A 35 -21.69 -10.11 6.62
N ALA A 36 -22.05 -10.86 7.67
CA ALA A 36 -23.46 -11.22 7.94
C ALA A 36 -24.30 -9.98 8.25
N ILE A 37 -23.79 -9.01 9.00
CA ILE A 37 -24.50 -7.74 9.27
C ILE A 37 -24.80 -7.02 7.98
N PHE A 38 -23.83 -6.90 7.05
CA PHE A 38 -24.07 -6.28 5.74
C PHE A 38 -25.08 -7.05 4.92
N ALA A 39 -24.95 -8.37 4.82
CA ALA A 39 -25.85 -9.21 4.07
C ALA A 39 -27.31 -9.15 4.58
N LEU A 40 -27.50 -9.15 5.91
CA LEU A 40 -28.84 -9.03 6.53
C LEU A 40 -29.49 -7.67 6.25
N ASN A 41 -28.70 -6.62 5.99
CA ASN A 41 -29.20 -5.30 5.60
C ASN A 41 -29.26 -5.12 4.07
N GLY A 42 -29.06 -6.18 3.28
CA GLY A 42 -29.05 -6.11 1.81
C GLY A 42 -27.93 -5.23 1.24
N GLN A 43 -26.83 -5.10 1.97
CA GLN A 43 -25.69 -4.26 1.61
C GLN A 43 -24.47 -5.13 1.28
N SER A 44 -23.58 -4.60 0.43
CA SER A 44 -22.24 -5.15 0.17
C SER A 44 -21.19 -4.26 0.83
N PHE A 45 -19.91 -4.69 0.78
CA PHE A 45 -18.79 -3.85 1.24
C PHE A 45 -18.52 -2.68 0.30
N ILE A 46 -19.10 -2.71 -0.90
CA ILE A 46 -18.99 -1.62 -1.87
C ILE A 46 -20.00 -0.52 -1.51
N GLN A 47 -19.54 0.46 -0.77
CA GLN A 47 -20.40 1.55 -0.32
C GLN A 47 -20.53 2.66 -1.37
N TYR A 48 -21.66 3.37 -1.29
CA TYR A 48 -21.86 4.57 -2.10
C TYR A 48 -20.83 5.63 -1.72
N GLY A 49 -20.01 6.03 -2.70
CA GLY A 49 -18.86 6.92 -2.52
C GLY A 49 -17.74 6.51 -3.46
N ASP A 50 -16.51 6.62 -3.02
CA ASP A 50 -15.34 6.39 -3.87
C ASP A 50 -15.16 4.91 -4.21
N THR A 51 -15.55 3.98 -3.33
CA THR A 51 -15.51 2.56 -3.65
C THR A 51 -16.40 2.23 -4.85
N LEU A 52 -17.65 2.68 -4.86
CA LEU A 52 -18.57 2.42 -5.97
C LEU A 52 -18.24 3.26 -7.21
N LYS A 53 -17.86 4.54 -7.02
CA LYS A 53 -17.68 5.49 -8.13
C LYS A 53 -16.30 5.44 -8.77
N GLN A 54 -15.29 4.97 -8.05
CA GLN A 54 -13.88 5.01 -8.49
C GLN A 54 -13.24 3.63 -8.46
N HIS A 55 -13.16 2.97 -7.30
CA HIS A 55 -12.40 1.72 -7.15
C HIS A 55 -13.03 0.53 -7.88
N TYR A 56 -14.35 0.40 -7.84
CA TYR A 56 -15.05 -0.65 -8.57
C TYR A 56 -14.92 -0.49 -10.10
N PRO A 57 -15.22 0.68 -10.71
CA PRO A 57 -14.96 0.91 -12.12
C PRO A 57 -13.49 0.76 -12.52
N PHE A 58 -12.57 1.23 -11.66
CA PHE A 58 -11.14 1.00 -11.86
C PHE A 58 -10.83 -0.49 -11.99
N LEU A 59 -11.27 -1.32 -11.06
CA LEU A 59 -10.95 -2.75 -11.06
C LEU A 59 -11.55 -3.49 -12.27
N VAL A 60 -12.77 -3.10 -12.70
CA VAL A 60 -13.40 -3.61 -13.94
C VAL A 60 -12.56 -3.22 -15.17
N TYR A 61 -12.16 -1.96 -15.26
CA TYR A 61 -11.32 -1.45 -16.34
C TYR A 61 -9.95 -2.14 -16.34
N TYR A 62 -9.31 -2.18 -15.17
CA TYR A 62 -7.98 -2.74 -15.00
C TYR A 62 -7.89 -4.20 -15.42
N GLY A 63 -8.86 -5.02 -15.04
CA GLY A 63 -8.92 -6.41 -15.46
C GLY A 63 -9.04 -6.57 -16.98
N ARG A 64 -9.77 -5.69 -17.67
CA ARG A 64 -9.85 -5.67 -19.14
C ARG A 64 -8.52 -5.26 -19.77
N TRP A 65 -7.94 -4.18 -19.26
CA TRP A 65 -6.65 -3.67 -19.73
C TRP A 65 -5.52 -4.69 -19.55
N LEU A 66 -5.44 -5.36 -18.40
CA LEU A 66 -4.44 -6.41 -18.15
C LEU A 66 -4.54 -7.55 -19.16
N ARG A 67 -5.74 -8.02 -19.46
CA ARG A 67 -5.96 -9.07 -20.48
C ARG A 67 -5.57 -8.59 -21.88
N GLN A 68 -5.84 -7.33 -22.20
CA GLN A 68 -5.42 -6.72 -23.47
C GLN A 68 -3.90 -6.59 -23.52
N ALA A 69 -3.27 -6.05 -22.46
CA ALA A 69 -1.82 -5.91 -22.36
C ALA A 69 -1.11 -7.26 -22.53
N ALA A 70 -1.61 -8.31 -21.85
CA ALA A 70 -1.09 -9.66 -22.00
C ALA A 70 -1.16 -10.17 -23.45
N ARG A 71 -2.29 -9.93 -24.15
CA ARG A 71 -2.42 -10.28 -25.59
C ARG A 71 -1.42 -9.50 -26.43
N CYS A 72 -1.28 -8.19 -26.21
CA CYS A 72 -0.32 -7.37 -26.93
C CYS A 72 1.12 -7.90 -26.77
N VAL A 73 1.52 -8.22 -25.55
CA VAL A 73 2.84 -8.81 -25.28
C VAL A 73 3.02 -10.14 -26.01
N LEU A 74 2.02 -11.02 -25.98
CA LEU A 74 2.08 -12.33 -26.65
C LEU A 74 2.11 -12.22 -28.19
N THR A 75 1.51 -11.19 -28.75
CA THR A 75 1.47 -10.97 -30.22
C THR A 75 2.56 -10.02 -30.73
N GLY A 76 3.40 -9.48 -29.83
CA GLY A 76 4.41 -8.47 -30.19
C GLY A 76 3.83 -7.09 -30.52
N ALA A 77 2.56 -6.84 -30.19
CA ALA A 77 1.92 -5.53 -30.38
C ALA A 77 2.27 -4.58 -29.23
N ALA A 78 2.17 -3.27 -29.49
CA ALA A 78 2.37 -2.26 -28.46
C ALA A 78 1.25 -2.33 -27.40
N VAL A 79 1.63 -2.30 -26.11
CA VAL A 79 0.67 -2.20 -25.00
C VAL A 79 0.10 -0.78 -24.98
N PRO A 80 -1.23 -0.59 -24.99
CA PRO A 80 -1.82 0.73 -24.93
C PRO A 80 -1.54 1.39 -23.58
N THR A 81 -0.98 2.60 -23.62
CA THR A 81 -0.71 3.45 -22.44
C THR A 81 -1.64 4.64 -22.34
N TRP A 82 -2.41 4.91 -23.41
CA TRP A 82 -3.39 5.99 -23.51
C TRP A 82 -4.78 5.43 -23.81
N ASP A 83 -5.81 5.95 -23.14
CA ASP A 83 -7.19 5.55 -23.40
C ASP A 83 -8.14 6.74 -23.34
N PHE A 84 -8.95 6.92 -24.42
CA PHE A 84 -9.95 7.98 -24.50
C PHE A 84 -11.21 7.70 -23.67
N SER A 85 -11.40 6.48 -23.17
CA SER A 85 -12.51 6.14 -22.29
C SER A 85 -12.30 6.58 -20.83
N ILE A 86 -11.08 7.00 -20.48
CA ILE A 86 -10.76 7.57 -19.16
C ILE A 86 -10.90 9.09 -19.25
N GLY A 87 -11.97 9.64 -18.70
CA GLY A 87 -12.28 11.07 -18.82
C GLY A 87 -12.45 11.48 -20.28
N TYR A 88 -11.67 12.43 -20.72
CA TYR A 88 -11.59 12.87 -22.12
C TYR A 88 -10.33 12.37 -22.85
N GLY A 89 -9.70 11.34 -22.32
CA GLY A 89 -8.44 10.78 -22.74
C GLY A 89 -7.34 11.02 -21.71
N ALA A 90 -6.72 9.94 -21.24
CA ALA A 90 -5.68 10.02 -20.22
C ALA A 90 -4.62 8.93 -20.39
N ASP A 91 -3.42 9.21 -19.88
CA ASP A 91 -2.40 8.19 -19.67
C ASP A 91 -2.84 7.22 -18.58
N ILE A 92 -2.80 5.93 -18.90
CA ILE A 92 -3.31 4.87 -18.04
C ILE A 92 -2.43 4.73 -16.79
N ILE A 93 -1.11 4.84 -16.95
CA ILE A 93 -0.16 4.58 -15.85
C ILE A 93 -0.27 5.69 -14.81
N THR A 94 -0.21 6.95 -15.21
CA THR A 94 -0.28 8.09 -14.28
C THR A 94 -1.64 8.19 -13.62
N THR A 95 -2.72 8.03 -14.39
CA THR A 95 -4.09 8.16 -13.89
C THR A 95 -4.45 7.06 -12.91
N LEU A 96 -4.05 5.80 -13.19
CA LEU A 96 -4.44 4.66 -12.38
C LEU A 96 -3.44 4.31 -11.27
N SER A 97 -2.27 4.96 -11.23
CA SER A 97 -1.26 4.72 -10.18
C SER A 97 -1.79 4.99 -8.77
N TYR A 98 -2.69 5.95 -8.61
CA TYR A 98 -3.34 6.24 -7.32
C TYR A 98 -4.24 5.09 -6.85
N TYR A 99 -4.90 4.39 -7.78
CA TYR A 99 -5.87 3.33 -7.47
C TYR A 99 -5.24 1.96 -7.23
N GLY A 100 -3.92 1.84 -7.29
CA GLY A 100 -3.22 0.58 -7.05
C GLY A 100 -2.83 -0.18 -8.32
N LEU A 101 -2.55 0.52 -9.43
CA LEU A 101 -2.11 -0.08 -10.69
C LEU A 101 -0.98 -1.11 -10.51
N GLY A 102 -0.06 -0.86 -9.60
CA GLY A 102 1.06 -1.75 -9.30
C GLY A 102 0.82 -2.68 -8.10
N ASP A 103 -0.37 -2.68 -7.48
CA ASP A 103 -0.68 -3.60 -6.39
C ASP A 103 -0.81 -5.04 -6.94
N PRO A 104 0.04 -5.98 -6.49
CA PRO A 104 -0.02 -7.36 -6.96
C PRO A 104 -1.36 -8.05 -6.68
N LEU A 105 -2.12 -7.60 -5.68
CA LEU A 105 -3.43 -8.15 -5.39
C LEU A 105 -4.47 -7.72 -6.44
N ASP A 106 -4.38 -6.49 -6.96
CA ASP A 106 -5.27 -6.01 -8.02
C ASP A 106 -5.00 -6.68 -9.37
N LEU A 107 -3.78 -7.27 -9.57
CA LEU A 107 -3.49 -8.10 -10.74
C LEU A 107 -4.42 -9.31 -10.86
N LEU A 108 -5.04 -9.75 -9.77
CA LEU A 108 -6.05 -10.83 -9.80
C LEU A 108 -7.24 -10.49 -10.68
N ALA A 109 -7.51 -9.21 -10.95
CA ALA A 109 -8.55 -8.76 -11.88
C ALA A 109 -8.34 -9.28 -13.32
N ALA A 110 -7.11 -9.62 -13.71
CA ALA A 110 -6.83 -10.23 -15.00
C ALA A 110 -7.50 -11.59 -15.20
N PHE A 111 -7.67 -12.34 -14.11
CA PHE A 111 -8.19 -13.71 -14.11
C PHE A 111 -9.69 -13.80 -13.81
N VAL A 112 -10.29 -12.71 -13.35
CA VAL A 112 -11.70 -12.67 -12.95
C VAL A 112 -12.54 -12.03 -14.05
N PRO A 113 -13.61 -12.71 -14.53
CA PRO A 113 -14.57 -12.10 -15.45
C PRO A 113 -15.25 -10.88 -14.84
N GLY A 114 -15.55 -9.86 -15.65
CA GLY A 114 -16.10 -8.58 -15.17
C GLY A 114 -17.37 -8.69 -14.31
N ARG A 115 -18.20 -9.73 -14.54
CA ARG A 115 -19.40 -10.00 -13.73
C ARG A 115 -19.10 -10.38 -12.27
N TRP A 116 -17.87 -10.79 -11.96
CA TRP A 116 -17.42 -11.18 -10.61
C TRP A 116 -16.51 -10.15 -9.97
N THR A 117 -16.40 -8.95 -10.56
CA THR A 117 -15.50 -7.89 -10.04
C THR A 117 -15.96 -7.38 -8.66
N GLU A 118 -17.26 -7.41 -8.39
CA GLU A 118 -17.81 -7.05 -7.07
C GLU A 118 -17.25 -7.99 -5.99
N GLN A 119 -17.40 -9.31 -6.20
CA GLN A 119 -16.92 -10.33 -5.28
C GLN A 119 -15.39 -10.31 -5.16
N LEU A 120 -14.70 -9.99 -6.26
CA LEU A 120 -13.25 -9.80 -6.22
C LEU A 120 -12.88 -8.62 -5.32
N LEU A 121 -13.51 -7.46 -5.48
CA LEU A 121 -13.21 -6.27 -4.68
C LEU A 121 -13.46 -6.50 -3.20
N GLU A 122 -14.61 -7.12 -2.84
CA GLU A 122 -14.91 -7.52 -1.47
C GLU A 122 -13.86 -8.50 -0.92
N GLY A 123 -13.49 -9.51 -1.71
CA GLY A 123 -12.44 -10.47 -1.36
C GLY A 123 -11.09 -9.80 -1.15
N LEU A 124 -10.74 -8.80 -1.96
CA LEU A 124 -9.50 -8.03 -1.81
C LEU A 124 -9.49 -7.16 -0.54
N ILE A 125 -10.63 -6.57 -0.15
CA ILE A 125 -10.75 -5.85 1.11
C ILE A 125 -10.46 -6.81 2.29
N VAL A 126 -11.13 -7.96 2.30
CA VAL A 126 -10.93 -8.98 3.36
C VAL A 126 -9.49 -9.49 3.37
N LEU A 127 -8.92 -9.79 2.20
CA LEU A 127 -7.55 -10.28 2.08
C LEU A 127 -6.51 -9.26 2.57
N ARG A 128 -6.67 -7.98 2.21
CA ARG A 128 -5.77 -6.90 2.69
C ARG A 128 -5.82 -6.75 4.20
N LEU A 129 -7.01 -6.80 4.80
CA LEU A 129 -7.18 -6.78 6.25
C LEU A 129 -6.50 -8.00 6.92
N TYR A 130 -6.70 -9.20 6.34
CA TYR A 130 -6.05 -10.42 6.85
C TYR A 130 -4.53 -10.32 6.81
N LEU A 131 -3.97 -9.88 5.68
CA LEU A 131 -2.53 -9.69 5.51
C LEU A 131 -1.97 -8.62 6.46
N ALA A 132 -2.73 -7.55 6.71
CA ALA A 132 -2.34 -6.50 7.66
C ALA A 132 -2.14 -7.06 9.07
N GLY A 133 -3.06 -7.90 9.55
CA GLY A 133 -2.90 -8.54 10.85
C GLY A 133 -1.73 -9.54 10.90
N LEU A 134 -1.48 -10.30 9.83
CA LEU A 134 -0.30 -11.18 9.74
C LEU A 134 1.01 -10.37 9.77
N ALA A 135 1.08 -9.27 9.03
CA ALA A 135 2.25 -8.39 9.02
C ALA A 135 2.49 -7.75 10.40
N PHE A 136 1.43 -7.27 11.05
CA PHE A 136 1.48 -6.78 12.43
C PHE A 136 1.96 -7.86 13.41
N MET A 137 1.43 -9.09 13.32
CA MET A 137 1.85 -10.20 14.16
C MET A 137 3.33 -10.51 13.98
N ALA A 138 3.84 -10.52 12.74
CA ALA A 138 5.24 -10.74 12.46
C ALA A 138 6.12 -9.66 13.12
N PHE A 139 5.73 -8.39 12.99
CA PHE A 139 6.40 -7.27 13.65
C PHE A 139 6.34 -7.37 15.18
N SER A 140 5.16 -7.59 15.75
CA SER A 140 4.96 -7.70 17.19
C SER A 140 5.79 -8.84 17.80
N ARG A 141 5.81 -10.02 17.17
CA ARG A 141 6.60 -11.17 17.61
C ARG A 141 8.11 -10.94 17.50
N ARG A 142 8.54 -10.17 16.52
CA ARG A 142 9.94 -9.78 16.39
C ARG A 142 10.44 -8.98 17.60
N HIS A 143 9.55 -8.15 18.18
CA HIS A 143 9.83 -7.31 19.33
C HIS A 143 9.59 -8.00 20.67
N GLY A 144 9.40 -9.33 20.68
CA GLY A 144 9.32 -10.12 21.90
C GLY A 144 7.98 -10.07 22.64
N ASN A 145 6.94 -9.48 22.04
CA ASN A 145 5.61 -9.44 22.65
C ASN A 145 5.03 -10.85 22.85
N SER A 146 4.22 -11.04 23.90
CA SER A 146 3.56 -12.31 24.20
C SER A 146 2.62 -12.76 23.06
N HIS A 147 2.29 -14.05 22.98
CA HIS A 147 1.33 -14.56 22.00
C HIS A 147 -0.04 -13.89 22.17
N PHE A 148 -0.52 -13.77 23.40
CA PHE A 148 -1.80 -13.12 23.70
C PHE A 148 -1.80 -11.64 23.29
N GLY A 149 -0.78 -10.87 23.70
CA GLY A 149 -0.66 -9.45 23.35
C GLY A 149 -0.53 -9.23 21.83
N THR A 150 0.19 -10.13 21.12
CA THR A 150 0.30 -10.10 19.67
C THR A 150 -1.04 -10.37 18.97
N LEU A 151 -1.79 -11.38 19.45
CA LEU A 151 -3.09 -11.74 18.91
C LEU A 151 -4.11 -10.60 19.10
N LEU A 152 -4.21 -10.11 20.32
CA LEU A 152 -5.12 -9.01 20.67
C LEU A 152 -4.76 -7.74 19.88
N GLY A 153 -3.46 -7.40 19.82
CA GLY A 153 -2.98 -6.25 19.06
C GLY A 153 -3.26 -6.37 17.54
N ALA A 154 -3.11 -7.56 16.96
CA ALA A 154 -3.42 -7.81 15.56
C ALA A 154 -4.91 -7.63 15.26
N LEU A 155 -5.79 -8.18 16.12
CA LEU A 155 -7.23 -8.00 15.96
C LEU A 155 -7.64 -6.53 16.15
N ALA A 156 -7.10 -5.85 17.16
CA ALA A 156 -7.37 -4.42 17.37
C ALA A 156 -6.86 -3.58 16.19
N TYR A 157 -5.71 -3.91 15.62
CA TYR A 157 -5.14 -3.23 14.45
C TYR A 157 -6.06 -3.32 13.22
N VAL A 158 -6.63 -4.51 12.98
CA VAL A 158 -7.43 -4.78 11.79
C VAL A 158 -8.90 -4.35 11.97
N PHE A 159 -9.48 -4.54 13.16
CA PHE A 159 -10.88 -4.23 13.43
C PHE A 159 -11.08 -2.89 14.15
N SER A 160 -10.08 -2.00 14.14
CA SER A 160 -10.28 -0.61 14.57
C SER A 160 -11.14 0.18 13.57
N ALA A 161 -11.66 1.33 13.97
CA ALA A 161 -12.58 2.10 13.15
C ALA A 161 -11.98 2.52 11.80
N TRP A 162 -10.70 2.91 11.77
CA TRP A 162 -10.06 3.40 10.55
C TRP A 162 -9.96 2.35 9.43
N PRO A 163 -9.43 1.13 9.61
CA PRO A 163 -9.34 0.15 8.53
C PRO A 163 -10.71 -0.34 8.06
N ILE A 164 -11.70 -0.42 8.97
CA ILE A 164 -13.07 -0.74 8.61
C ILE A 164 -13.63 0.33 7.68
N GLN A 165 -13.55 1.61 8.08
CA GLN A 165 -14.03 2.72 7.28
C GLN A 165 -13.24 2.85 5.96
N ALA A 166 -11.91 2.79 6.03
CA ALA A 166 -11.04 2.86 4.85
C ALA A 166 -11.34 1.73 3.86
N GLY A 167 -11.52 0.49 4.35
CA GLY A 167 -11.85 -0.66 3.51
C GLY A 167 -13.17 -0.50 2.75
N LEU A 168 -14.15 0.18 3.36
CA LEU A 168 -15.45 0.40 2.75
C LEU A 168 -15.48 1.60 1.78
N ILE A 169 -14.68 2.63 2.02
CA ILE A 169 -14.72 3.89 1.25
C ILE A 169 -13.57 3.96 0.25
N GLU A 170 -12.36 3.60 0.67
CA GLU A 170 -11.11 3.72 -0.08
C GLU A 170 -10.27 2.45 0.09
N PRO A 171 -10.59 1.33 -0.58
CA PRO A 171 -9.93 0.04 -0.37
C PRO A 171 -8.40 0.07 -0.54
N VAL A 172 -7.88 0.96 -1.38
CA VAL A 172 -6.43 1.15 -1.57
C VAL A 172 -5.74 1.65 -0.29
N PHE A 173 -6.47 2.28 0.63
CA PHE A 173 -5.94 2.74 1.92
C PHE A 173 -5.60 1.59 2.88
N LEU A 174 -6.01 0.38 2.58
CA LEU A 174 -5.60 -0.81 3.33
C LEU A 174 -4.18 -1.29 2.98
N VAL A 175 -3.63 -0.86 1.83
CA VAL A 175 -2.29 -1.26 1.39
C VAL A 175 -1.19 -0.94 2.42
N PRO A 176 -1.10 0.28 2.97
CA PRO A 176 -0.07 0.60 3.95
C PRO A 176 -0.16 -0.24 5.23
N MET A 177 -1.32 -0.78 5.56
CA MET A 177 -1.50 -1.55 6.78
C MET A 177 -0.70 -2.86 6.78
N TYR A 178 -0.48 -3.50 5.63
CA TYR A 178 0.40 -4.67 5.57
C TYR A 178 1.81 -4.31 5.10
N CYS A 179 1.97 -3.30 4.26
CA CYS A 179 3.27 -2.88 3.77
C CYS A 179 4.13 -2.25 4.86
N PHE A 180 3.58 -1.35 5.66
CA PHE A 180 4.35 -0.60 6.66
C PHE A 180 4.97 -1.49 7.74
N PRO A 181 4.26 -2.43 8.39
CA PRO A 181 4.91 -3.37 9.30
C PRO A 181 6.02 -4.21 8.65
N LEU A 182 5.89 -4.54 7.35
CA LEU A 182 6.95 -5.24 6.60
C LEU A 182 8.16 -4.33 6.35
N MET A 183 7.94 -3.03 6.06
CA MET A 183 9.03 -2.05 5.96
C MET A 183 9.80 -1.92 7.27
N LEU A 184 9.09 -1.87 8.41
CA LEU A 184 9.71 -1.81 9.73
C LEU A 184 10.52 -3.08 10.04
N LEU A 185 9.98 -4.27 9.71
CA LEU A 185 10.72 -5.53 9.84
C LEU A 185 11.98 -5.56 8.97
N GLY A 186 11.87 -5.08 7.74
CA GLY A 186 13.01 -4.96 6.84
C GLY A 186 14.08 -3.99 7.37
N ALA A 187 13.66 -2.88 7.99
CA ALA A 187 14.56 -1.94 8.64
C ALA A 187 15.27 -2.59 9.84
N ASP A 188 14.56 -3.37 10.66
CA ASP A 188 15.17 -4.13 11.76
C ASP A 188 16.21 -5.13 11.25
N ASP A 189 15.93 -5.80 10.12
CA ASP A 189 16.90 -6.70 9.49
C ASP A 189 18.18 -5.97 9.05
N LEU A 190 18.07 -4.75 8.53
CA LEU A 190 19.24 -3.92 8.19
C LEU A 190 20.04 -3.51 9.43
N PHE A 191 19.37 -3.11 10.52
CA PHE A 191 20.01 -2.79 11.80
C PHE A 191 20.74 -3.99 12.41
N GLU A 192 20.24 -5.20 12.16
CA GLU A 192 20.84 -6.44 12.66
C GLU A 192 21.84 -7.07 11.70
N GLY A 193 22.12 -6.44 10.56
CA GLY A 193 23.04 -6.94 9.54
C GLY A 193 22.53 -8.20 8.82
N ARG A 194 21.20 -8.39 8.79
CA ARG A 194 20.55 -9.47 8.07
C ARG A 194 20.33 -9.13 6.59
N SER A 195 19.65 -10.02 5.88
CA SER A 195 19.34 -9.86 4.46
C SER A 195 18.51 -8.61 4.20
N PRO A 196 18.85 -7.78 3.19
CA PRO A 196 18.10 -6.58 2.82
C PRO A 196 16.83 -6.88 2.02
N VAL A 197 16.59 -8.14 1.63
CA VAL A 197 15.54 -8.52 0.68
C VAL A 197 14.16 -8.07 1.14
N LEU A 198 13.82 -8.27 2.43
CA LEU A 198 12.53 -7.83 2.96
C LEU A 198 12.37 -6.32 2.90
N TYR A 199 13.42 -5.56 3.20
CA TYR A 199 13.41 -4.10 3.13
C TYR A 199 13.19 -3.62 1.69
N ILE A 200 13.96 -4.14 0.74
CA ILE A 200 13.83 -3.81 -0.68
C ILE A 200 12.43 -4.15 -1.20
N ALA A 201 11.96 -5.37 -0.90
CA ALA A 201 10.65 -5.84 -1.35
C ALA A 201 9.49 -5.02 -0.75
N ALA A 202 9.55 -4.66 0.54
CA ALA A 202 8.53 -3.86 1.18
C ALA A 202 8.50 -2.41 0.64
N ILE A 203 9.67 -1.81 0.40
CA ILE A 203 9.78 -0.50 -0.27
C ILE A 203 9.17 -0.58 -1.68
N ALA A 204 9.59 -1.55 -2.49
CA ALA A 204 9.09 -1.71 -3.84
C ALA A 204 7.57 -1.94 -3.88
N LEU A 205 7.07 -2.83 -3.03
CA LEU A 205 5.65 -3.14 -2.94
C LEU A 205 4.83 -1.89 -2.59
N THR A 206 5.27 -1.13 -1.57
CA THR A 206 4.55 0.08 -1.14
C THR A 206 4.55 1.14 -2.24
N ALA A 207 5.70 1.35 -2.88
CA ALA A 207 5.88 2.34 -3.94
C ALA A 207 5.10 1.99 -5.22
N LEU A 208 5.06 0.70 -5.60
CA LEU A 208 4.26 0.20 -6.73
C LEU A 208 2.75 0.33 -6.48
N SER A 209 2.32 0.04 -5.24
CA SER A 209 0.90 -0.02 -4.92
C SER A 209 0.27 1.36 -4.81
N ASN A 210 0.95 2.32 -4.16
CA ASN A 210 0.43 3.68 -4.04
C ASN A 210 1.53 4.67 -3.65
N PHE A 211 1.78 5.67 -4.50
CA PHE A 211 2.84 6.66 -4.29
C PHE A 211 2.60 7.55 -3.06
N LEU A 212 1.34 7.89 -2.76
CA LEU A 212 0.99 8.74 -1.61
C LEU A 212 1.32 8.06 -0.29
N PHE A 213 0.90 6.80 -0.14
CA PHE A 213 1.20 6.02 1.06
C PHE A 213 2.68 5.64 1.15
N PHE A 214 3.35 5.46 0.01
CA PHE A 214 4.80 5.30 0.01
C PHE A 214 5.50 6.51 0.63
N TYR A 215 5.12 7.73 0.24
CA TYR A 215 5.67 8.95 0.82
C TYR A 215 5.43 9.02 2.34
N MET A 216 4.20 8.80 2.79
CA MET A 216 3.85 8.80 4.22
C MET A 216 4.63 7.72 5.00
N ALA A 217 4.68 6.51 4.47
CA ALA A 217 5.41 5.40 5.09
C ALA A 217 6.92 5.66 5.15
N ALA A 218 7.50 6.30 4.12
CA ALA A 218 8.92 6.65 4.09
C ALA A 218 9.27 7.65 5.21
N VAL A 219 8.44 8.68 5.43
CA VAL A 219 8.63 9.64 6.53
C VAL A 219 8.57 8.91 7.89
N LEU A 220 7.57 8.07 8.11
CA LEU A 220 7.44 7.30 9.34
C LEU A 220 8.59 6.30 9.53
N LEU A 221 9.08 5.69 8.45
CA LEU A 221 10.22 4.79 8.46
C LEU A 221 11.51 5.52 8.90
N VAL A 222 11.73 6.76 8.43
CA VAL A 222 12.85 7.59 8.88
C VAL A 222 12.76 7.88 10.37
N LEU A 223 11.59 8.27 10.87
CA LEU A 223 11.36 8.51 12.30
C LEU A 223 11.62 7.23 13.13
N TYR A 224 11.13 6.09 12.65
CA TYR A 224 11.40 4.79 13.26
C TYR A 224 12.90 4.48 13.29
N ALA A 225 13.60 4.66 12.17
CA ALA A 225 15.04 4.41 12.08
C ALA A 225 15.84 5.29 13.03
N ILE A 226 15.47 6.57 13.19
CA ILE A 226 16.09 7.49 14.16
C ILE A 226 15.86 6.98 15.59
N ALA A 227 14.64 6.56 15.94
CA ALA A 227 14.31 6.05 17.27
C ALA A 227 15.11 4.77 17.59
N VAL A 228 15.16 3.81 16.65
CA VAL A 228 15.91 2.56 16.81
C VAL A 228 17.41 2.83 16.90
N TYR A 229 17.94 3.73 16.04
CA TYR A 229 19.35 4.13 16.08
C TYR A 229 19.73 4.73 17.43
N SER A 230 18.95 5.70 17.91
CA SER A 230 19.21 6.39 19.18
C SER A 230 19.20 5.43 20.36
N LYS A 231 18.26 4.45 20.35
CA LYS A 231 18.17 3.40 21.38
C LYS A 231 19.35 2.43 21.33
N ARG A 232 19.83 2.06 20.13
CA ARG A 232 20.81 0.98 19.93
C ARG A 232 22.24 1.47 20.05
N TYR A 233 22.56 2.63 19.49
CA TYR A 233 23.91 3.16 19.39
C TYR A 233 24.15 4.38 20.30
N GLY A 234 23.08 4.97 20.83
CA GLY A 234 23.12 6.22 21.55
C GLY A 234 23.19 7.44 20.63
N ALA A 235 22.49 8.51 20.98
CA ALA A 235 22.33 9.71 20.14
C ALA A 235 23.68 10.44 19.84
N LYS A 236 24.72 10.17 20.62
CA LYS A 236 26.05 10.82 20.44
C LYS A 236 27.03 10.01 19.60
N ASN A 237 26.72 8.76 19.26
CA ASN A 237 27.64 7.90 18.49
C ASN A 237 27.44 8.09 16.98
N LEU A 238 27.93 9.18 16.43
CA LEU A 238 27.78 9.51 15.01
C LEU A 238 28.70 8.69 14.08
N ARG A 239 29.65 7.93 14.61
CA ARG A 239 30.60 7.14 13.80
C ARG A 239 29.95 6.03 12.98
N THR A 240 28.92 5.40 13.53
CA THR A 240 28.22 4.29 12.87
C THR A 240 27.12 4.76 11.93
N LEU A 241 26.78 6.05 11.96
CA LEU A 241 25.67 6.61 11.18
C LEU A 241 25.93 6.58 9.66
N PRO A 242 27.10 7.05 9.13
CA PRO A 242 27.29 7.13 7.68
C PRO A 242 27.19 5.78 6.96
N PRO A 243 27.87 4.69 7.41
CA PRO A 243 27.77 3.41 6.73
C PRO A 243 26.38 2.78 6.84
N LEU A 244 25.68 3.02 7.93
CA LEU A 244 24.31 2.54 8.11
C LEU A 244 23.35 3.31 7.19
N LEU A 245 23.46 4.62 7.14
CA LEU A 245 22.66 5.48 6.28
C LEU A 245 22.87 5.12 4.79
N ALA A 246 24.12 4.88 4.39
CA ALA A 246 24.43 4.43 3.03
C ALA A 246 23.73 3.10 2.68
N LYS A 247 23.66 2.15 3.63
CA LYS A 247 22.92 0.90 3.44
C LYS A 247 21.41 1.15 3.30
N PHE A 248 20.80 1.94 4.19
CA PHE A 248 19.38 2.25 4.14
C PHE A 248 19.02 2.95 2.83
N ILE A 249 19.78 3.98 2.44
CA ILE A 249 19.54 4.71 1.19
C ILE A 249 19.78 3.80 -0.01
N GLY A 250 20.89 3.07 -0.05
CA GLY A 250 21.23 2.21 -1.18
C GLY A 250 20.18 1.15 -1.45
N PHE A 251 19.71 0.45 -0.40
CA PHE A 251 18.67 -0.56 -0.56
C PHE A 251 17.27 0.04 -0.82
N ALA A 252 16.98 1.23 -0.27
CA ALA A 252 15.75 1.94 -0.62
C ALA A 252 15.74 2.35 -2.10
N LEU A 253 16.86 2.84 -2.63
CA LEU A 253 16.99 3.18 -4.05
C LEU A 253 16.78 1.96 -4.97
N VAL A 254 17.23 0.77 -4.55
CA VAL A 254 16.92 -0.47 -5.30
C VAL A 254 15.42 -0.74 -5.32
N GLY A 255 14.74 -0.63 -4.18
CA GLY A 255 13.28 -0.80 -4.11
C GLY A 255 12.52 0.23 -4.95
N ILE A 256 12.96 1.49 -4.90
CA ILE A 256 12.40 2.58 -5.71
C ILE A 256 12.64 2.33 -7.21
N ALA A 257 13.83 1.85 -7.59
CA ALA A 257 14.16 1.53 -8.98
C ALA A 257 13.28 0.41 -9.55
N ILE A 258 12.94 -0.60 -8.74
CA ILE A 258 11.97 -1.64 -9.13
C ILE A 258 10.59 -1.02 -9.40
N SER A 259 10.23 0.02 -8.69
CA SER A 259 8.94 0.71 -8.80
C SER A 259 8.94 1.84 -9.82
N ALA A 260 10.04 2.09 -10.51
CA ALA A 260 10.21 3.25 -11.41
C ALA A 260 9.16 3.26 -12.55
N VAL A 261 8.65 2.10 -12.95
CA VAL A 261 7.63 1.98 -14.00
C VAL A 261 6.34 2.75 -13.66
N THR A 262 5.97 2.83 -12.41
CA THR A 262 4.80 3.59 -11.94
C THR A 262 5.19 4.93 -11.31
N LEU A 263 6.27 4.94 -10.53
CA LEU A 263 6.70 6.14 -9.80
C LEU A 263 7.23 7.25 -10.71
N LEU A 264 8.00 6.90 -11.75
CA LEU A 264 8.65 7.93 -12.59
C LEU A 264 7.62 8.74 -13.39
N PRO A 265 6.66 8.14 -14.13
CA PRO A 265 5.60 8.88 -14.79
C PRO A 265 4.75 9.70 -13.80
N THR A 266 4.39 9.11 -12.66
CA THR A 266 3.61 9.80 -11.61
C THR A 266 4.37 11.00 -11.03
N ALA A 267 5.67 10.86 -10.79
CA ALA A 267 6.50 11.97 -10.30
C ALA A 267 6.62 13.09 -11.34
N GLN A 268 6.79 12.76 -12.62
CA GLN A 268 6.85 13.73 -13.70
C GLN A 268 5.54 14.55 -13.79
N GLU A 269 4.39 13.88 -13.72
CA GLU A 269 3.08 14.55 -13.73
C GLU A 269 2.89 15.42 -12.48
N LEU A 270 3.26 14.90 -11.31
CA LEU A 270 3.13 15.62 -10.05
C LEU A 270 3.97 16.89 -10.05
N PHE A 271 5.25 16.81 -10.43
CA PHE A 271 6.15 17.98 -10.50
C PHE A 271 5.80 18.94 -11.65
N GLY A 272 5.21 18.44 -12.72
CA GLY A 272 4.68 19.25 -13.82
C GLY A 272 3.36 19.96 -13.52
N SER A 273 2.69 19.59 -12.43
CA SER A 273 1.39 20.16 -12.06
C SER A 273 1.52 21.55 -11.45
N ALA A 274 0.53 22.42 -11.74
CA ALA A 274 0.45 23.78 -11.18
C ALA A 274 0.40 23.81 -9.63
N ARG A 275 0.04 22.70 -8.99
CA ARG A 275 -0.03 22.58 -7.53
C ARG A 275 1.34 22.66 -6.84
N PHE A 276 2.42 22.35 -7.55
CA PHE A 276 3.79 22.45 -7.01
C PHE A 276 4.48 23.78 -7.32
N GLY A 277 3.77 24.76 -7.91
CA GLY A 277 4.33 26.07 -8.20
C GLY A 277 5.49 26.05 -9.22
N LEU A 278 5.74 24.90 -9.85
CA LEU A 278 6.62 24.77 -11.00
C LEU A 278 5.79 25.23 -12.21
N THR A 279 5.55 26.51 -12.23
CA THR A 279 4.73 27.18 -13.21
C THR A 279 5.24 26.94 -14.60
N ARG A 280 4.52 26.14 -15.37
CA ARG A 280 4.17 26.64 -16.70
C ARG A 280 3.44 27.95 -16.47
N GLU A 281 3.93 29.03 -17.06
CA GLU A 281 3.15 30.24 -17.20
C GLU A 281 1.72 29.82 -17.50
N THR A 282 0.79 30.18 -16.64
CA THR A 282 -0.62 30.08 -16.91
C THR A 282 -0.84 30.95 -18.14
N ALA A 283 -0.71 30.36 -19.30
CA ALA A 283 -1.30 30.96 -20.48
C ALA A 283 -2.75 31.25 -20.05
N PRO A 284 -3.16 32.50 -19.98
CA PRO A 284 -4.51 32.81 -19.59
C PRO A 284 -5.41 32.00 -20.50
N CYS A 285 -6.19 31.11 -19.91
CA CYS A 285 -7.09 30.27 -20.71
C CYS A 285 -8.26 31.18 -21.13
N LEU A 286 -7.95 32.11 -22.02
CA LEU A 286 -8.89 33.09 -22.59
C LEU A 286 -10.10 32.42 -23.25
N LEU A 287 -9.98 31.13 -23.57
CA LEU A 287 -11.07 30.30 -24.08
C LEU A 287 -12.19 30.05 -23.05
N TYR A 288 -11.90 30.18 -21.76
CA TYR A 288 -12.91 30.00 -20.70
C TYR A 288 -13.46 31.35 -20.17
N THR A 289 -12.96 32.46 -20.67
CA THR A 289 -13.45 33.81 -20.33
C THR A 289 -14.31 34.41 -21.44
N SER A 290 -14.93 33.59 -22.29
CA SER A 290 -16.07 34.08 -23.06
C SER A 290 -17.10 34.58 -22.07
N PRO A 291 -17.43 35.88 -22.09
CA PRO A 291 -18.40 36.41 -21.17
C PRO A 291 -19.72 35.66 -21.34
N SER A 292 -20.24 35.13 -20.23
CA SER A 292 -21.56 34.54 -20.22
C SER A 292 -22.57 35.57 -20.74
N PRO A 293 -23.64 35.15 -21.45
CA PRO A 293 -24.71 36.11 -21.81
C PRO A 293 -25.27 36.93 -20.62
N ARG A 294 -25.02 36.45 -19.39
CA ARG A 294 -25.36 37.18 -18.15
C ARG A 294 -24.39 38.33 -17.81
N ASP A 295 -23.18 38.29 -18.34
CA ASP A 295 -22.14 39.29 -18.12
C ASP A 295 -22.25 40.45 -19.12
N LEU A 296 -23.17 40.33 -20.07
CA LEU A 296 -23.44 41.33 -21.12
C LEU A 296 -24.74 42.10 -20.90
N SER A 297 -25.43 41.92 -19.77
CA SER A 297 -26.68 42.63 -19.41
C SER A 297 -26.44 43.75 -18.42
#